data_c7b3450ea96ff25eccfaf411504de151
#
_entry.id   c7b3450ea96ff25eccfaf411504de151
#
_cell.length_a   1.000
_cell.length_b   1.000
_cell.length_c   1.000
_cell.angle_alpha   90.00
_cell.angle_beta   90.00
_cell.angle_gamma   90.00
#
_symmetry.space_group_name_H-M   'P 1'
#
loop_
_entity.id
_entity.type
_entity.pdbx_description
1 polymer ?
#
loop_
_entity_poly.entity_id
_entity_poly.type
_entity_poly.pdbx_seq_one_letter_code
_entity_poly.pdbx_strand_id
1 'polypeptide(L)'
;MHLLSWQTAYEGLIDASRRRVLVMAMNEIEAEAYETPTDMKAFVSKIENSVAQVTERRDMRPYRHISSFLGAAVDEVRRLDDVPYDSTVVNTGFATLDEMLAGLRAGQLIVVGARPAVGKTSFALTLALNAARQGVKVGIFSLEMSGKELAQRIICAESGISISHFRMGTIPKTSWEAIAAACCDIPGNDIEVEDKASVTIGDIRATAARMMRGADRGLIVIDYLQLISSASDGAVFQNRAVE
;
A
#
# COMPACT_ATOMS: atom_id res chain seq x y z
N MET A 1 26.99 31.54 17.47
CA MET A 1 25.81 31.52 18.34
C MET A 1 24.51 31.99 17.66
N HIS A 2 24.52 32.52 16.43
CA HIS A 2 23.33 33.05 15.73
C HIS A 2 22.62 32.07 14.81
N LEU A 3 23.22 30.94 14.43
CA LEU A 3 22.61 29.98 13.49
C LEU A 3 21.47 29.12 14.10
N LEU A 4 21.53 28.86 15.40
CA LEU A 4 20.48 28.12 16.10
C LEU A 4 19.16 28.93 16.28
N SER A 5 19.26 30.26 16.32
CA SER A 5 18.07 31.10 16.53
C SER A 5 17.19 31.26 15.29
N TRP A 6 17.73 31.22 14.08
CA TRP A 6 16.92 31.34 12.87
C TRP A 6 16.20 30.04 12.53
N GLN A 7 16.82 28.88 12.78
CA GLN A 7 16.15 27.59 12.62
C GLN A 7 14.94 27.44 13.54
N THR A 8 15.13 27.79 14.82
CA THR A 8 14.01 27.78 15.80
C THR A 8 12.90 28.78 15.42
N ALA A 9 13.27 29.96 14.91
CA ALA A 9 12.30 30.94 14.43
C ALA A 9 11.58 30.46 13.16
N TYR A 10 12.29 29.79 12.24
CA TYR A 10 11.71 29.21 11.03
C TYR A 10 10.75 28.05 11.34
N GLU A 11 11.13 27.14 12.23
CA GLU A 11 10.25 26.06 12.71
C GLU A 11 8.99 26.62 13.39
N GLY A 12 9.13 27.66 14.22
CA GLY A 12 8.01 28.34 14.84
C GLY A 12 7.05 29.01 13.84
N LEU A 13 7.58 29.57 12.74
CA LEU A 13 6.77 30.15 11.66
C LEU A 13 6.01 29.08 10.88
N ILE A 14 6.63 27.93 10.60
CA ILE A 14 5.98 26.80 9.94
C ILE A 14 4.87 26.23 10.83
N ASP A 15 5.10 26.05 12.12
CA ASP A 15 4.10 25.59 13.05
C ASP A 15 2.94 26.55 13.20
N ALA A 16 3.22 27.84 13.24
CA ALA A 16 2.17 28.88 13.27
C ALA A 16 1.34 28.89 11.98
N SER A 17 2.00 28.71 10.82
CA SER A 17 1.33 28.58 9.51
C SER A 17 0.43 27.36 9.47
N ARG A 18 0.90 26.20 9.93
CA ARG A 18 0.13 24.95 10.00
C ARG A 18 -1.09 25.07 10.91
N ARG A 19 -0.91 25.64 12.09
CA ARG A 19 -2.03 25.89 13.02
C ARG A 19 -3.09 26.78 12.38
N ARG A 20 -2.66 27.79 11.61
CA ARG A 20 -3.58 28.69 10.91
C ARG A 20 -4.38 27.98 9.83
N VAL A 21 -3.72 27.16 9.00
CA VAL A 21 -4.37 26.34 7.97
C VAL A 21 -5.35 25.35 8.61
N LEU A 22 -4.97 24.70 9.71
CA LEU A 22 -5.85 23.79 10.44
C LEU A 22 -7.08 24.51 10.97
N VAL A 23 -6.92 25.66 11.61
CA VAL A 23 -8.03 26.46 12.16
C VAL A 23 -8.97 26.90 11.03
N MET A 24 -8.46 27.33 9.90
CA MET A 24 -9.30 27.71 8.75
C MET A 24 -10.10 26.51 8.21
N ALA A 25 -9.44 25.36 8.04
CA ALA A 25 -10.10 24.14 7.58
C ALA A 25 -11.17 23.65 8.58
N MET A 26 -10.88 23.72 9.87
CA MET A 26 -11.86 23.34 10.91
C MET A 26 -13.07 24.28 10.93
N ASN A 27 -12.88 25.58 10.75
CA ASN A 27 -13.99 26.53 10.67
C ASN A 27 -14.88 26.28 9.43
N GLU A 28 -14.30 25.93 8.29
CA GLU A 28 -15.05 25.55 7.09
C GLU A 28 -15.85 24.24 7.31
N ILE A 29 -15.24 23.26 7.94
CA ILE A 29 -15.87 21.97 8.27
C ILE A 29 -17.01 22.19 9.26
N GLU A 30 -16.80 23.03 10.28
CA GLU A 30 -17.81 23.37 11.27
C GLU A 30 -19.02 24.04 10.61
N ALA A 31 -18.80 25.04 9.75
CA ALA A 31 -19.87 25.72 9.03
C ALA A 31 -20.71 24.76 8.18
N GLU A 32 -20.04 23.87 7.42
CA GLU A 32 -20.70 22.87 6.58
C GLU A 32 -21.46 21.81 7.39
N ALA A 33 -20.93 21.44 8.57
CA ALA A 33 -21.60 20.50 9.47
C ALA A 33 -22.95 21.04 10.01
N TYR A 34 -23.03 22.35 10.25
CA TYR A 34 -24.28 23.00 10.67
C TYR A 34 -25.31 23.15 9.54
N GLU A 35 -24.85 23.17 8.26
CA GLU A 35 -25.75 23.22 7.08
C GLU A 35 -26.35 21.88 6.72
N THR A 36 -26.04 20.81 7.44
CA THR A 36 -26.51 19.44 7.21
C THR A 36 -26.09 18.93 5.83
N PRO A 37 -24.88 18.39 5.68
CA PRO A 37 -24.35 17.94 4.41
C PRO A 37 -25.26 16.93 3.71
N THR A 38 -25.56 17.17 2.44
CA THR A 38 -26.41 16.31 1.63
C THR A 38 -25.72 14.98 1.30
N ASP A 39 -24.38 14.97 1.28
CA ASP A 39 -23.53 13.77 1.09
C ASP A 39 -22.52 13.65 2.25
N MET A 40 -22.90 12.85 3.22
CA MET A 40 -22.07 12.58 4.40
C MET A 40 -20.72 11.95 4.03
N LYS A 41 -20.66 11.16 2.96
CA LYS A 41 -19.42 10.49 2.53
C LYS A 41 -18.43 11.50 1.95
N ALA A 42 -18.90 12.41 1.11
CA ALA A 42 -18.09 13.51 0.58
C ALA A 42 -17.60 14.43 1.71
N PHE A 43 -18.45 14.71 2.69
CA PHE A 43 -18.09 15.52 3.85
C PHE A 43 -16.99 14.87 4.71
N VAL A 44 -17.10 13.57 5.01
CA VAL A 44 -16.06 12.84 5.76
C VAL A 44 -14.75 12.81 4.97
N SER A 45 -14.78 12.57 3.65
CA SER A 45 -13.58 12.63 2.82
C SER A 45 -12.91 14.01 2.81
N LYS A 46 -13.70 15.09 2.86
CA LYS A 46 -13.18 16.46 2.99
C LYS A 46 -12.44 16.66 4.32
N ILE A 47 -13.00 16.15 5.43
CA ILE A 47 -12.36 16.20 6.75
C ILE A 47 -11.02 15.45 6.71
N GLU A 48 -11.02 14.22 6.20
CA GLU A 48 -9.82 13.40 6.12
C GLU A 48 -8.73 14.06 5.27
N ASN A 49 -9.09 14.64 4.12
CA ASN A 49 -8.15 15.37 3.27
C ASN A 49 -7.61 16.64 3.95
N SER A 50 -8.43 17.38 4.67
CA SER A 50 -8.01 18.59 5.39
C SER A 50 -7.03 18.26 6.52
N VAL A 51 -7.28 17.20 7.26
CA VAL A 51 -6.37 16.70 8.30
C VAL A 51 -5.08 16.19 7.67
N ALA A 52 -5.16 15.43 6.56
CA ALA A 52 -3.99 14.93 5.85
C ALA A 52 -3.08 16.06 5.35
N GLN A 53 -3.64 17.15 4.81
CA GLN A 53 -2.86 18.31 4.36
C GLN A 53 -2.05 18.97 5.49
N VAL A 54 -2.56 18.97 6.71
CA VAL A 54 -1.88 19.54 7.88
C VAL A 54 -0.85 18.57 8.45
N THR A 55 -1.17 17.28 8.45
CA THR A 55 -0.27 16.22 8.95
C THR A 55 0.80 15.83 7.94
N GLU A 56 0.54 16.06 6.64
CA GLU A 56 1.59 15.95 5.64
C GLU A 56 2.69 16.96 5.99
N ARG A 57 3.75 16.46 6.58
CA ARG A 57 5.04 17.11 6.46
C ARG A 57 5.31 17.17 4.95
N ARG A 58 4.95 18.26 4.27
CA ARG A 58 5.77 18.68 3.16
C ARG A 58 7.13 18.91 3.79
N ASP A 59 7.91 17.84 3.78
CA ASP A 59 9.35 17.92 3.97
C ASP A 59 9.81 18.81 2.81
N MET A 60 9.73 20.12 3.01
CA MET A 60 10.51 21.06 2.24
C MET A 60 11.95 20.87 2.72
N ARG A 61 12.48 19.66 2.46
CA ARG A 61 13.89 19.40 2.68
C ARG A 61 14.60 20.36 1.73
N PRO A 62 15.41 21.28 2.25
CA PRO A 62 16.17 22.15 1.38
C PRO A 62 16.99 21.27 0.43
N TYR A 63 17.12 21.71 -0.82
CA TYR A 63 17.99 21.04 -1.77
C TYR A 63 19.34 20.79 -1.12
N ARG A 64 19.78 19.54 -1.07
CA ARG A 64 21.03 19.15 -0.46
C ARG A 64 22.02 18.79 -1.57
N HIS A 65 23.26 19.18 -1.39
CA HIS A 65 24.32 18.77 -2.29
C HIS A 65 24.48 17.25 -2.27
N ILE A 66 24.70 16.62 -3.42
CA ILE A 66 24.90 15.16 -3.53
C ILE A 66 26.02 14.68 -2.60
N SER A 67 27.07 15.51 -2.39
CA SER A 67 28.15 15.21 -1.48
C SER A 67 27.71 14.90 -0.05
N SER A 68 26.57 15.45 0.40
CA SER A 68 26.03 15.18 1.74
C SER A 68 25.46 13.76 1.89
N PHE A 69 25.25 13.04 0.78
CA PHE A 69 24.71 11.67 0.75
C PHE A 69 25.79 10.62 0.48
N LEU A 70 26.98 11.03 -0.04
CA LEU A 70 28.03 10.08 -0.42
C LEU A 70 28.54 9.25 0.76
N GLY A 71 28.74 9.86 1.92
CA GLY A 71 29.18 9.15 3.13
C GLY A 71 28.17 8.07 3.54
N ALA A 72 26.90 8.45 3.65
CA ALA A 72 25.84 7.53 4.02
C ALA A 72 25.70 6.36 3.01
N ALA A 73 25.87 6.63 1.72
CA ALA A 73 25.82 5.59 0.68
C ALA A 73 26.98 4.59 0.81
N VAL A 74 28.20 5.08 1.10
CA VAL A 74 29.36 4.21 1.33
C VAL A 74 29.20 3.39 2.61
N ASP A 75 28.69 4.01 3.68
CA ASP A 75 28.45 3.31 4.94
C ASP A 75 27.36 2.22 4.81
N GLU A 76 26.37 2.45 3.97
CA GLU A 76 25.34 1.44 3.65
C GLU A 76 25.95 0.23 2.92
N VAL A 77 26.81 0.46 1.92
CA VAL A 77 27.50 -0.62 1.21
C VAL A 77 28.38 -1.44 2.15
N ARG A 78 29.13 -0.77 3.06
CA ARG A 78 29.94 -1.47 4.07
C ARG A 78 29.08 -2.31 5.01
N ARG A 79 27.96 -1.77 5.46
CA ARG A 79 27.03 -2.50 6.32
C ARG A 79 26.48 -3.76 5.63
N LEU A 80 26.20 -3.69 4.33
CA LEU A 80 25.71 -4.85 3.55
C LEU A 80 26.80 -5.92 3.34
N ASP A 81 28.06 -5.53 3.32
CA ASP A 81 29.21 -6.45 3.22
C ASP A 81 29.42 -7.24 4.53
N ASP A 82 29.16 -6.58 5.67
CA ASP A 82 29.29 -7.18 7.01
C ASP A 82 28.07 -8.02 7.44
N VAL A 83 26.90 -7.81 6.84
CA VAL A 83 25.63 -8.48 7.22
C VAL A 83 25.09 -9.27 6.03
N PRO A 84 25.29 -10.59 6.00
CA PRO A 84 24.87 -11.45 4.88
C PRO A 84 23.36 -11.46 4.61
N TYR A 85 22.56 -10.99 5.57
CA TYR A 85 21.11 -10.92 5.49
C TYR A 85 20.61 -9.56 5.95
N ASP A 86 20.16 -8.74 5.01
CA ASP A 86 19.53 -7.46 5.32
C ASP A 86 18.06 -7.69 5.70
N SER A 87 17.77 -7.66 7.01
CA SER A 87 16.42 -7.82 7.53
C SER A 87 15.44 -6.72 7.10
N THR A 88 15.92 -5.65 6.46
CA THR A 88 15.06 -4.57 5.93
C THR A 88 14.55 -4.86 4.53
N VAL A 89 15.11 -5.86 3.85
CA VAL A 89 14.75 -6.27 2.50
C VAL A 89 13.63 -7.31 2.55
N VAL A 90 12.68 -7.22 1.65
CA VAL A 90 11.63 -8.22 1.45
C VAL A 90 11.95 -9.03 0.21
N ASN A 91 12.19 -10.33 0.35
CA ASN A 91 12.41 -11.20 -0.80
C ASN A 91 11.07 -11.54 -1.48
N THR A 92 11.09 -11.54 -2.80
CA THR A 92 9.90 -11.89 -3.60
C THR A 92 9.57 -13.38 -3.53
N GLY A 93 10.57 -14.20 -3.21
CA GLY A 93 10.51 -15.66 -3.24
C GLY A 93 10.74 -16.24 -4.63
N PHE A 94 11.07 -15.40 -5.62
CA PHE A 94 11.50 -15.81 -6.95
C PHE A 94 13.00 -15.57 -7.06
N ALA A 95 13.81 -16.63 -6.96
CA ALA A 95 15.26 -16.52 -6.82
C ALA A 95 15.91 -15.60 -7.88
N THR A 96 15.60 -15.80 -9.17
CA THR A 96 16.14 -14.96 -10.25
C THR A 96 15.71 -13.48 -10.11
N LEU A 97 14.48 -13.24 -9.65
CA LEU A 97 14.00 -11.87 -9.46
C LEU A 97 14.69 -11.22 -8.26
N ASP A 98 14.88 -11.97 -7.19
CA ASP A 98 15.58 -11.50 -5.99
C ASP A 98 17.06 -11.21 -6.29
N GLU A 99 17.73 -12.02 -7.11
CA GLU A 99 19.08 -11.73 -7.61
C GLU A 99 19.13 -10.44 -8.43
N MET A 100 18.15 -10.21 -9.32
CA MET A 100 18.12 -9.02 -10.19
C MET A 100 17.80 -7.74 -9.41
N LEU A 101 16.90 -7.80 -8.42
CA LEU A 101 16.42 -6.63 -7.67
C LEU A 101 17.18 -6.41 -6.36
N ALA A 102 17.99 -7.37 -5.91
CA ALA A 102 18.55 -7.45 -4.56
C ALA A 102 17.43 -7.34 -3.48
N GLY A 103 16.27 -7.96 -3.77
CA GLY A 103 15.02 -7.86 -3.00
C GLY A 103 14.32 -6.52 -3.09
N LEU A 104 13.18 -6.41 -2.39
CA LEU A 104 12.36 -5.19 -2.37
C LEU A 104 12.73 -4.34 -1.15
N ARG A 105 12.95 -3.05 -1.35
CA ARG A 105 13.36 -2.12 -0.28
C ARG A 105 12.27 -1.10 0.03
N ALA A 106 12.25 -0.60 1.24
CA ALA A 106 11.32 0.43 1.67
C ALA A 106 11.42 1.70 0.79
N GLY A 107 10.27 2.29 0.48
CA GLY A 107 10.17 3.49 -0.37
C GLY A 107 10.25 3.24 -1.87
N GLN A 108 10.37 1.98 -2.32
CA GLN A 108 10.33 1.66 -3.74
C GLN A 108 8.89 1.56 -4.25
N LEU A 109 8.68 2.04 -5.47
CA LEU A 109 7.48 1.79 -6.27
C LEU A 109 7.84 0.79 -7.37
N ILE A 110 7.16 -0.37 -7.35
CA ILE A 110 7.38 -1.45 -8.32
C ILE A 110 6.14 -1.59 -9.18
N VAL A 111 6.31 -1.46 -10.49
CA VAL A 111 5.20 -1.56 -11.45
C VAL A 111 5.35 -2.85 -12.24
N VAL A 112 4.31 -3.70 -12.16
CA VAL A 112 4.25 -4.96 -12.89
C VAL A 112 3.28 -4.82 -14.06
N GLY A 113 3.81 -4.82 -15.27
CA GLY A 113 3.04 -4.81 -16.52
C GLY A 113 2.91 -6.22 -17.09
N ALA A 114 1.69 -6.62 -17.47
CA ALA A 114 1.44 -7.88 -18.15
C ALA A 114 0.21 -7.75 -19.08
N ARG A 115 0.19 -8.56 -20.15
CA ARG A 115 -1.03 -8.70 -20.96
C ARG A 115 -2.14 -9.38 -20.14
N PRO A 116 -3.41 -9.17 -20.48
CA PRO A 116 -4.51 -9.88 -19.83
C PRO A 116 -4.27 -11.41 -19.84
N ALA A 117 -4.71 -12.08 -18.78
CA ALA A 117 -4.62 -13.54 -18.61
C ALA A 117 -3.22 -14.16 -18.51
N VAL A 118 -2.12 -13.38 -18.46
CA VAL A 118 -0.75 -13.92 -18.29
C VAL A 118 -0.45 -14.31 -16.84
N GLY A 119 -1.26 -13.86 -15.88
CA GLY A 119 -1.11 -14.24 -14.46
C GLY A 119 -0.60 -13.12 -13.55
N LYS A 120 -0.78 -11.84 -13.92
CA LYS A 120 -0.38 -10.68 -13.09
C LYS A 120 -0.87 -10.80 -11.63
N THR A 121 -2.16 -11.02 -11.42
CA THR A 121 -2.76 -11.18 -10.09
C THR A 121 -2.17 -12.38 -9.34
N SER A 122 -1.97 -13.53 -10.01
CA SER A 122 -1.36 -14.72 -9.39
C SER A 122 0.07 -14.45 -8.94
N PHE A 123 0.85 -13.76 -9.75
CA PHE A 123 2.20 -13.32 -9.40
C PHE A 123 2.19 -12.41 -8.17
N ALA A 124 1.30 -11.39 -8.16
CA ALA A 124 1.17 -10.45 -7.05
C ALA A 124 0.76 -11.14 -5.75
N LEU A 125 -0.16 -12.13 -5.81
CA LEU A 125 -0.59 -12.91 -4.66
C LEU A 125 0.52 -13.82 -4.13
N THR A 126 1.28 -14.47 -5.01
CA THR A 126 2.43 -15.30 -4.59
C THR A 126 3.49 -14.43 -3.90
N LEU A 127 3.79 -13.27 -4.45
CA LEU A 127 4.71 -12.32 -3.84
C LEU A 127 4.20 -11.85 -2.46
N ALA A 128 2.90 -11.53 -2.35
CA ALA A 128 2.25 -11.15 -1.10
C ALA A 128 2.38 -12.26 -0.03
N LEU A 129 2.11 -13.51 -0.41
CA LEU A 129 2.27 -14.66 0.49
C LEU A 129 3.72 -14.85 0.94
N ASN A 130 4.65 -14.77 0.00
CA ASN A 130 6.08 -14.91 0.31
C ASN A 130 6.58 -13.81 1.24
N ALA A 131 6.09 -12.58 1.08
CA ALA A 131 6.39 -11.47 1.98
C ALA A 131 5.79 -11.72 3.39
N ALA A 132 4.52 -12.13 3.46
CA ALA A 132 3.86 -12.41 4.73
C ALA A 132 4.55 -13.55 5.50
N ARG A 133 5.05 -14.59 4.82
CA ARG A 133 5.85 -15.67 5.42
C ARG A 133 7.18 -15.18 6.01
N GLN A 134 7.67 -14.02 5.59
CA GLN A 134 8.85 -13.35 6.16
C GLN A 134 8.49 -12.40 7.31
N GLY A 135 7.24 -12.41 7.82
CA GLY A 135 6.75 -11.51 8.86
C GLY A 135 6.57 -10.07 8.38
N VAL A 136 6.36 -9.87 7.07
CA VAL A 136 6.05 -8.56 6.48
C VAL A 136 4.54 -8.39 6.46
N LYS A 137 4.04 -7.28 6.99
CA LYS A 137 2.62 -6.97 6.92
C LYS A 137 2.22 -6.59 5.49
N VAL A 138 1.20 -7.24 4.95
CA VAL A 138 0.78 -7.05 3.55
C VAL A 138 -0.62 -6.47 3.48
N GLY A 139 -0.78 -5.37 2.75
CA GLY A 139 -2.07 -4.80 2.40
C GLY A 139 -2.34 -4.99 0.90
N ILE A 140 -3.48 -5.60 0.56
CA ILE A 140 -3.89 -5.83 -0.83
C ILE A 140 -5.12 -5.00 -1.14
N PHE A 141 -5.00 -4.09 -2.09
CA PHE A 141 -6.12 -3.38 -2.69
C PHE A 141 -6.53 -4.10 -3.98
N SER A 142 -7.62 -4.85 -3.91
CA SER A 142 -8.16 -5.58 -5.04
C SER A 142 -9.35 -4.82 -5.62
N LEU A 143 -9.12 -4.14 -6.73
CA LEU A 143 -10.13 -3.28 -7.35
C LEU A 143 -10.94 -4.01 -8.43
N GLU A 144 -10.48 -5.18 -8.87
CA GLU A 144 -11.12 -6.01 -9.89
C GLU A 144 -11.82 -7.24 -9.29
N MET A 145 -11.26 -7.81 -8.24
CA MET A 145 -11.70 -9.09 -7.69
C MET A 145 -12.12 -8.96 -6.24
N SER A 146 -13.13 -9.72 -5.83
CA SER A 146 -13.54 -9.81 -4.42
C SER A 146 -12.48 -10.51 -3.55
N GLY A 147 -12.43 -10.18 -2.27
CA GLY A 147 -11.55 -10.84 -1.31
C GLY A 147 -11.76 -12.34 -1.24
N LYS A 148 -13.02 -12.81 -1.44
CA LYS A 148 -13.35 -14.23 -1.55
C LYS A 148 -12.66 -14.89 -2.76
N GLU A 149 -12.64 -14.24 -3.92
CA GLU A 149 -11.98 -14.78 -5.11
C GLU A 149 -10.46 -14.79 -4.96
N LEU A 150 -9.86 -13.79 -4.30
CA LEU A 150 -8.45 -13.79 -3.95
C LEU A 150 -8.11 -14.96 -3.02
N ALA A 151 -8.91 -15.16 -1.95
CA ALA A 151 -8.72 -16.28 -1.03
C ALA A 151 -8.83 -17.63 -1.74
N GLN A 152 -9.80 -17.80 -2.65
CA GLN A 152 -9.90 -19.01 -3.47
C GLN A 152 -8.65 -19.26 -4.32
N ARG A 153 -8.10 -18.21 -4.94
CA ARG A 153 -6.87 -18.32 -5.74
C ARG A 153 -5.67 -18.71 -4.89
N ILE A 154 -5.54 -18.11 -3.71
CA ILE A 154 -4.48 -18.42 -2.76
C ILE A 154 -4.57 -19.89 -2.32
N ILE A 155 -5.76 -20.34 -1.88
CA ILE A 155 -5.98 -21.72 -1.46
C ILE A 155 -5.67 -22.70 -2.60
N CYS A 156 -6.12 -22.41 -3.82
CA CYS A 156 -5.85 -23.25 -4.98
C CYS A 156 -4.35 -23.33 -5.32
N ALA A 157 -3.64 -22.21 -5.25
CA ALA A 157 -2.21 -22.16 -5.50
C ALA A 157 -1.43 -23.00 -4.46
N GLU A 158 -1.76 -22.86 -3.18
CA GLU A 158 -1.10 -23.56 -2.07
C GLU A 158 -1.46 -25.05 -2.00
N SER A 159 -2.71 -25.40 -2.28
CA SER A 159 -3.15 -26.80 -2.25
C SER A 159 -2.87 -27.58 -3.54
N GLY A 160 -2.44 -26.90 -4.61
CA GLY A 160 -2.24 -27.50 -5.93
C GLY A 160 -3.54 -27.88 -6.65
N ILE A 161 -4.71 -27.41 -6.18
CA ILE A 161 -6.01 -27.71 -6.76
C ILE A 161 -6.35 -26.69 -7.84
N SER A 162 -6.86 -27.20 -8.98
CA SER A 162 -7.29 -26.31 -10.05
C SER A 162 -8.46 -25.41 -9.62
N ILE A 163 -8.36 -24.12 -9.93
CA ILE A 163 -9.41 -23.13 -9.67
C ILE A 163 -10.76 -23.52 -10.33
N SER A 164 -10.73 -24.26 -11.45
CA SER A 164 -11.95 -24.75 -12.10
C SER A 164 -12.67 -25.78 -11.25
N HIS A 165 -11.96 -26.72 -10.63
CA HIS A 165 -12.57 -27.68 -9.68
C HIS A 165 -13.16 -26.97 -8.47
N PHE A 166 -12.46 -25.95 -7.98
CA PHE A 166 -12.94 -25.16 -6.85
C PHE A 166 -14.23 -24.41 -7.19
N ARG A 167 -14.31 -23.77 -8.37
CA ARG A 167 -15.50 -23.02 -8.83
C ARG A 167 -16.69 -23.92 -9.14
N MET A 168 -16.44 -25.11 -9.71
CA MET A 168 -17.50 -26.08 -10.04
C MET A 168 -17.95 -26.93 -8.84
N GLY A 169 -17.29 -26.82 -7.69
CA GLY A 169 -17.57 -27.65 -6.52
C GLY A 169 -17.25 -29.13 -6.73
N THR A 170 -16.40 -29.45 -7.69
CA THR A 170 -16.01 -30.83 -8.05
C THR A 170 -14.70 -31.25 -7.43
N ILE A 171 -14.47 -30.84 -6.16
CA ILE A 171 -13.26 -31.13 -5.42
C ILE A 171 -13.24 -32.60 -5.00
N PRO A 172 -12.20 -33.37 -5.36
CA PRO A 172 -12.06 -34.76 -4.92
C PRO A 172 -12.00 -34.82 -3.39
N LYS A 173 -12.65 -35.85 -2.80
CA LYS A 173 -12.67 -36.01 -1.33
C LYS A 173 -11.26 -36.11 -0.73
N THR A 174 -10.32 -36.67 -1.46
CA THR A 174 -8.88 -36.77 -1.07
C THR A 174 -8.14 -35.44 -1.03
N SER A 175 -8.69 -34.39 -1.63
CA SER A 175 -8.06 -33.07 -1.71
C SER A 175 -8.43 -32.15 -0.55
N TRP A 176 -9.39 -32.53 0.29
CA TRP A 176 -9.83 -31.70 1.41
C TRP A 176 -8.75 -31.54 2.49
N GLU A 177 -7.92 -32.56 2.68
CA GLU A 177 -6.78 -32.50 3.61
C GLU A 177 -5.74 -31.48 3.11
N ALA A 178 -5.45 -31.45 1.80
CA ALA A 178 -4.54 -30.47 1.21
C ALA A 178 -5.09 -29.04 1.31
N ILE A 179 -6.41 -28.85 1.13
CA ILE A 179 -7.06 -27.55 1.35
C ILE A 179 -6.93 -27.11 2.80
N ALA A 180 -7.21 -28.01 3.75
CA ALA A 180 -7.12 -27.69 5.17
C ALA A 180 -5.68 -27.33 5.57
N ALA A 181 -4.70 -28.09 5.09
CA ALA A 181 -3.29 -27.81 5.32
C ALA A 181 -2.91 -26.42 4.73
N ALA A 182 -3.28 -26.15 3.49
CA ALA A 182 -3.04 -24.85 2.86
C ALA A 182 -3.65 -23.70 3.66
N CYS A 183 -4.87 -23.83 4.17
CA CYS A 183 -5.49 -22.81 5.00
C CYS A 183 -4.75 -22.58 6.33
N CYS A 184 -4.14 -23.60 6.91
CA CYS A 184 -3.35 -23.47 8.12
C CYS A 184 -1.98 -22.80 7.85
N ASP A 185 -1.40 -23.04 6.68
CA ASP A 185 -0.08 -22.53 6.30
C ASP A 185 -0.08 -21.10 5.76
N ILE A 186 -1.27 -20.57 5.41
CA ILE A 186 -1.40 -19.19 4.95
C ILE A 186 -1.26 -18.25 6.16
N PRO A 187 -0.31 -17.28 6.12
CA PRO A 187 -0.12 -16.31 7.20
C PRO A 187 -1.23 -15.22 7.15
N GLY A 188 -2.48 -15.65 7.36
CA GLY A 188 -3.66 -14.81 7.17
C GLY A 188 -3.73 -13.59 8.09
N ASN A 189 -3.05 -13.63 9.24
CA ASN A 189 -3.01 -12.49 10.17
C ASN A 189 -2.15 -11.32 9.67
N ASP A 190 -1.23 -11.59 8.74
CA ASP A 190 -0.32 -10.59 8.19
C ASP A 190 -0.79 -10.04 6.84
N ILE A 191 -1.91 -10.54 6.31
CA ILE A 191 -2.48 -10.11 5.03
C ILE A 191 -3.85 -9.48 5.26
N GLU A 192 -3.96 -8.19 4.98
CA GLU A 192 -5.23 -7.45 4.99
C GLU A 192 -5.67 -7.14 3.55
N VAL A 193 -6.97 -7.27 3.27
CA VAL A 193 -7.54 -7.06 1.93
C VAL A 193 -8.61 -5.98 1.97
N GLU A 194 -8.51 -5.02 1.06
CA GLU A 194 -9.56 -4.05 0.74
C GLU A 194 -10.06 -4.34 -0.68
N ASP A 195 -11.32 -4.75 -0.83
CA ASP A 195 -11.91 -5.19 -2.11
C ASP A 195 -13.01 -4.25 -2.64
N LYS A 196 -12.95 -2.97 -2.24
CA LYS A 196 -13.87 -1.97 -2.79
C LYS A 196 -13.56 -1.65 -4.24
N ALA A 197 -14.58 -1.69 -5.08
CA ALA A 197 -14.46 -1.45 -6.52
C ALA A 197 -14.13 0.01 -6.91
N SER A 198 -14.34 0.97 -6.02
CA SER A 198 -14.07 2.40 -6.30
C SER A 198 -13.35 3.00 -5.09
N VAL A 199 -12.09 3.35 -5.29
CA VAL A 199 -11.23 3.98 -4.29
C VAL A 199 -10.45 5.12 -4.93
N THR A 200 -10.22 6.18 -4.17
CA THR A 200 -9.32 7.27 -4.54
C THR A 200 -7.92 7.00 -4.01
N ILE A 201 -6.93 7.74 -4.50
CA ILE A 201 -5.57 7.72 -3.95
C ILE A 201 -5.57 8.08 -2.45
N GLY A 202 -6.45 9.03 -2.04
CA GLY A 202 -6.61 9.38 -0.63
C GLY A 202 -7.10 8.22 0.22
N ASP A 203 -8.11 7.48 -0.26
CA ASP A 203 -8.64 6.28 0.42
C ASP A 203 -7.57 5.20 0.55
N ILE A 204 -6.83 4.93 -0.53
CA ILE A 204 -5.72 3.96 -0.53
C ILE A 204 -4.69 4.35 0.52
N ARG A 205 -4.29 5.62 0.55
CA ARG A 205 -3.30 6.11 1.49
C ARG A 205 -3.75 6.01 2.94
N ALA A 206 -4.97 6.44 3.25
CA ALA A 206 -5.55 6.36 4.59
C ALA A 206 -5.69 4.90 5.06
N THR A 207 -6.19 4.02 4.18
CA THR A 207 -6.36 2.60 4.50
C THR A 207 -5.01 1.89 4.63
N ALA A 208 -4.05 2.15 3.72
CA ALA A 208 -2.70 1.60 3.83
C ALA A 208 -2.00 2.03 5.13
N ALA A 209 -2.11 3.29 5.53
CA ALA A 209 -1.55 3.78 6.79
C ALA A 209 -2.18 3.07 8.02
N ARG A 210 -3.47 2.74 7.95
CA ARG A 210 -4.18 1.98 8.99
C ARG A 210 -3.73 0.52 9.01
N MET A 211 -3.67 -0.15 7.84
CA MET A 211 -3.19 -1.51 7.68
C MET A 211 -1.76 -1.69 8.21
N MET A 212 -0.88 -0.73 7.93
CA MET A 212 0.54 -0.80 8.30
C MET A 212 0.85 -0.31 9.72
N ARG A 213 -0.17 0.00 10.53
CA ARG A 213 0.04 0.52 11.88
C ARG A 213 0.76 -0.51 12.76
N GLY A 214 1.90 -0.11 13.33
CA GLY A 214 2.73 -0.94 14.20
C GLY A 214 3.56 -1.99 13.48
N ALA A 215 3.59 -1.98 12.15
CA ALA A 215 4.45 -2.86 11.38
C ALA A 215 5.83 -2.23 11.15
N ASP A 216 6.88 -3.01 11.39
CA ASP A 216 8.27 -2.60 11.09
C ASP A 216 8.53 -2.62 9.57
N ARG A 217 7.89 -3.56 8.87
CA ARG A 217 7.97 -3.72 7.42
C ARG A 217 6.58 -3.95 6.84
N GLY A 218 6.29 -3.29 5.72
CA GLY A 218 5.00 -3.43 5.05
C GLY A 218 5.14 -3.45 3.53
N LEU A 219 4.27 -4.21 2.89
CA LEU A 219 4.11 -4.27 1.44
C LEU A 219 2.66 -3.92 1.09
N ILE A 220 2.50 -2.94 0.20
CA ILE A 220 1.19 -2.62 -0.38
C ILE A 220 1.14 -3.11 -1.80
N VAL A 221 0.11 -3.89 -2.11
CA VAL A 221 -0.19 -4.40 -3.45
C VAL A 221 -1.48 -3.75 -3.94
N ILE A 222 -1.48 -3.20 -5.16
CA ILE A 222 -2.66 -2.59 -5.79
C ILE A 222 -2.90 -3.29 -7.13
N ASP A 223 -4.03 -3.97 -7.26
CA ASP A 223 -4.41 -4.66 -8.49
C ASP A 223 -5.77 -4.15 -8.98
N TYR A 224 -5.80 -3.26 -9.95
CA TYR A 224 -4.74 -2.59 -10.69
C TYR A 224 -4.99 -1.07 -10.79
N LEU A 225 -3.95 -0.31 -11.11
CA LEU A 225 -3.92 1.15 -11.00
C LEU A 225 -4.99 1.90 -11.82
N GLN A 226 -5.41 1.37 -12.99
CA GLN A 226 -6.37 2.02 -13.88
C GLN A 226 -7.79 2.11 -13.29
N LEU A 227 -8.09 1.36 -12.23
CA LEU A 227 -9.38 1.38 -11.54
C LEU A 227 -9.44 2.41 -10.41
N ILE A 228 -8.32 3.09 -10.13
CA ILE A 228 -8.29 4.15 -9.14
C ILE A 228 -9.02 5.38 -9.69
N SER A 229 -10.04 5.84 -8.96
CA SER A 229 -10.80 7.03 -9.32
C SER A 229 -10.00 8.31 -9.02
N SER A 230 -10.02 9.30 -9.93
CA SER A 230 -9.54 10.63 -9.60
C SER A 230 -10.58 11.35 -8.73
N ALA A 231 -10.12 12.15 -7.78
CA ALA A 231 -11.01 12.91 -6.89
C ALA A 231 -11.90 13.94 -7.63
N SER A 232 -11.61 14.20 -8.92
CA SER A 232 -12.33 15.13 -9.79
C SER A 232 -13.32 14.47 -10.76
N ASP A 233 -13.30 13.14 -10.92
CA ASP A 233 -14.05 12.44 -11.96
C ASP A 233 -15.21 11.59 -11.44
N GLY A 234 -16.14 12.24 -10.74
CA GLY A 234 -17.43 11.59 -10.42
C GLY A 234 -18.27 11.21 -11.64
N ALA A 235 -17.81 11.40 -12.89
CA ALA A 235 -18.67 11.23 -14.07
C ALA A 235 -18.02 10.76 -15.39
N VAL A 236 -16.69 10.64 -15.52
CA VAL A 236 -16.12 10.56 -16.90
C VAL A 236 -15.44 9.21 -17.24
N PHE A 237 -15.08 8.35 -16.29
CA PHE A 237 -14.31 7.14 -16.62
C PHE A 237 -15.11 5.82 -16.75
N GLN A 238 -16.44 5.84 -16.66
CA GLN A 238 -17.26 4.63 -16.91
C GLN A 238 -17.39 4.22 -18.39
N ASN A 239 -16.91 5.01 -19.35
CA ASN A 239 -17.18 4.80 -20.78
C ASN A 239 -15.97 4.44 -21.66
N ARG A 240 -14.84 4.00 -21.12
CA ARG A 240 -13.68 3.59 -21.95
C ARG A 240 -13.24 2.12 -21.81
N ALA A 241 -14.10 1.26 -21.32
CA ALA A 241 -13.80 -0.18 -21.23
C ALA A 241 -14.66 -1.04 -22.16
N VAL A 242 -15.23 -0.46 -23.23
CA VAL A 242 -15.93 -1.21 -24.29
C VAL A 242 -15.54 -0.61 -25.64
N GLU A 243 -14.38 -0.99 -26.14
CA GLU A 243 -14.06 -1.14 -27.56
C GLU A 243 -12.87 -2.09 -27.72
#